data_fa2a0170f140b5cee77d273471280dc8
#
_entry.id   fa2a0170f140b5cee77d273471280dc8
#
_cell.length_a   1.000
_cell.length_b   1.000
_cell.length_c   1.000
_cell.angle_alpha   90.00
_cell.angle_beta   90.00
_cell.angle_gamma   90.00
#
_symmetry.space_group_name_H-M   'P 1'
#
loop_
_entity.id
_entity.type
_entity.pdbx_description
1 polymer ?
#
loop_
_entity_poly.entity_id
_entity_poly.type
_entity_poly.pdbx_seq_one_letter_code
_entity_poly.pdbx_strand_id
1 'polypeptide(L)'
;MKVDNAIIMAAGTSSRFAPLSYELPKALIKIRGEILIERQIRQILEAGIKEIIVVTGYKAERFEYLKDKYGVKLVHNPHYLTRNNNSSIYVVKDYLKNSYICSSDNYFIENPFENDVTESYYASVYVSGNTDEWCIYEEDGWIKKVVVGGVDSWIMLGHVFWTEKFSERFISILEQEYDKEETKDKLWESIYIEHIDELPMKIRKYKSDFIFEKAMLSIADVSKFLLTLFAEIVA
;
A
#
# COMPACT_ATOMS: atom_id res chain seq x y z
N MET A 1 7.69 -4.64 19.49
CA MET A 1 7.44 -6.03 19.00
C MET A 1 8.23 -6.21 17.75
N LYS A 2 8.85 -7.36 17.60
CA LYS A 2 9.57 -7.68 16.36
C LYS A 2 8.59 -7.84 15.21
N VAL A 3 8.94 -7.29 14.05
CA VAL A 3 8.15 -7.45 12.83
C VAL A 3 8.36 -8.86 12.27
N ASP A 4 7.28 -9.56 11.97
CA ASP A 4 7.33 -10.92 11.43
C ASP A 4 7.53 -10.89 9.92
N ASN A 5 6.77 -10.06 9.21
CA ASN A 5 6.81 -9.99 7.75
C ASN A 5 6.32 -8.65 7.17
N ALA A 6 6.40 -8.55 5.85
CA ALA A 6 5.80 -7.46 5.10
C ALA A 6 4.97 -8.00 3.92
N ILE A 7 3.79 -7.45 3.72
CA ILE A 7 2.86 -7.74 2.64
C ILE A 7 2.82 -6.57 1.69
N ILE A 8 3.12 -6.79 0.42
CA ILE A 8 3.05 -5.78 -0.63
C ILE A 8 1.86 -6.10 -1.54
N MET A 9 0.88 -5.22 -1.57
CA MET A 9 -0.32 -5.38 -2.39
C MET A 9 -0.09 -4.88 -3.81
N ALA A 10 0.07 -5.80 -4.77
CA ALA A 10 0.39 -5.53 -6.17
C ALA A 10 -0.61 -6.17 -7.16
N ALA A 11 -1.82 -6.52 -6.71
CA ALA A 11 -2.80 -7.23 -7.52
C ALA A 11 -3.62 -6.34 -8.48
N GLY A 12 -3.65 -5.02 -8.26
CA GLY A 12 -4.53 -4.08 -8.95
C GLY A 12 -4.20 -3.89 -10.43
N THR A 13 -5.22 -3.57 -11.25
CA THR A 13 -5.11 -3.34 -12.70
C THR A 13 -4.45 -2.02 -13.06
N SER A 14 -4.36 -1.08 -12.12
CA SER A 14 -3.79 0.27 -12.35
C SER A 14 -4.44 1.03 -13.52
N SER A 15 -5.75 0.87 -13.73
CA SER A 15 -6.49 1.39 -14.89
C SER A 15 -6.34 2.89 -15.12
N ARG A 16 -6.17 3.67 -14.04
CA ARG A 16 -5.91 5.13 -14.11
C ARG A 16 -4.57 5.50 -14.77
N PHE A 17 -3.67 4.52 -14.95
CA PHE A 17 -2.38 4.67 -15.62
C PHE A 17 -2.40 4.24 -17.09
N ALA A 18 -3.57 3.97 -17.67
CA ALA A 18 -3.67 3.69 -19.11
C ALA A 18 -3.10 4.86 -19.93
N PRO A 19 -2.36 4.61 -21.04
CA PRO A 19 -2.10 3.28 -21.63
C PRO A 19 -0.92 2.52 -21.02
N LEU A 20 -0.10 3.12 -20.16
CA LEU A 20 1.11 2.50 -19.59
C LEU A 20 0.80 1.20 -18.83
N SER A 21 -0.32 1.16 -18.11
CA SER A 21 -0.75 -0.03 -17.37
C SER A 21 -1.13 -1.20 -18.29
N TYR A 22 -1.38 -0.96 -19.59
CA TYR A 22 -1.59 -2.04 -20.55
C TYR A 22 -0.33 -2.84 -20.84
N GLU A 23 0.84 -2.23 -20.65
CA GLU A 23 2.13 -2.87 -20.87
C GLU A 23 2.72 -3.43 -19.58
N LEU A 24 2.60 -2.67 -18.46
CA LEU A 24 3.30 -2.95 -17.23
C LEU A 24 2.44 -2.66 -16.00
N PRO A 25 2.39 -3.56 -14.98
CA PRO A 25 1.80 -3.23 -13.68
C PRO A 25 2.48 -2.01 -13.05
N LYS A 26 1.71 -1.15 -12.37
CA LYS A 26 2.22 0.08 -11.74
C LYS A 26 3.42 -0.18 -10.81
N ALA A 27 3.39 -1.28 -10.07
CA ALA A 27 4.46 -1.71 -9.17
C ALA A 27 5.82 -1.93 -9.86
N LEU A 28 5.81 -2.20 -11.18
CA LEU A 28 7.01 -2.46 -11.99
C LEU A 28 7.50 -1.23 -12.76
N ILE A 29 6.86 -0.09 -12.60
CA ILE A 29 7.30 1.17 -13.22
C ILE A 29 8.62 1.62 -12.58
N LYS A 30 9.52 2.15 -13.41
CA LYS A 30 10.76 2.77 -12.96
C LYS A 30 10.52 4.23 -12.58
N ILE A 31 10.95 4.59 -11.38
CA ILE A 31 11.00 5.98 -10.91
C ILE A 31 12.43 6.27 -10.47
N ARG A 32 13.04 7.32 -11.00
CA ARG A 32 14.45 7.67 -10.73
C ARG A 32 15.42 6.50 -10.97
N GLY A 33 15.17 5.72 -12.02
CA GLY A 33 16.01 4.57 -12.39
C GLY A 33 15.76 3.27 -11.61
N GLU A 34 14.89 3.28 -10.61
CA GLU A 34 14.58 2.11 -9.77
C GLU A 34 13.14 1.62 -9.99
N ILE A 35 12.93 0.31 -10.01
CA ILE A 35 11.59 -0.29 -10.05
C ILE A 35 10.93 -0.14 -8.67
N LEU A 36 9.72 0.40 -8.62
CA LEU A 36 9.00 0.73 -7.38
C LEU A 36 8.99 -0.41 -6.37
N ILE A 37 8.47 -1.57 -6.76
CA ILE A 37 8.37 -2.73 -5.85
C ILE A 37 9.74 -3.25 -5.42
N GLU A 38 10.74 -3.21 -6.31
CA GLU A 38 12.09 -3.64 -5.96
C GLU A 38 12.75 -2.73 -4.93
N ARG A 39 12.50 -1.42 -5.03
CA ARG A 39 12.96 -0.46 -4.02
C ARG A 39 12.32 -0.76 -2.66
N GLN A 40 11.01 -0.95 -2.61
CA GLN A 40 10.33 -1.32 -1.35
C GLN A 40 10.89 -2.62 -0.77
N ILE A 41 11.05 -3.67 -1.58
CA ILE A 41 11.62 -4.95 -1.14
C ILE A 41 13.02 -4.75 -0.54
N ARG A 42 13.89 -3.98 -1.19
CA ARG A 42 15.23 -3.70 -0.65
C ARG A 42 15.16 -2.97 0.68
N GLN A 43 14.32 -1.94 0.81
CA GLN A 43 14.15 -1.19 2.06
C GLN A 43 13.63 -2.08 3.20
N ILE A 44 12.70 -3.00 2.92
CA ILE A 44 12.22 -3.99 3.89
C ILE A 44 13.35 -4.93 4.33
N LEU A 45 14.14 -5.45 3.38
CA LEU A 45 15.28 -6.33 3.68
C LEU A 45 16.38 -5.61 4.46
N GLU A 46 16.66 -4.34 4.13
CA GLU A 46 17.61 -3.48 4.85
C GLU A 46 17.19 -3.24 6.30
N ALA A 47 15.88 -3.16 6.56
CA ALA A 47 15.34 -3.09 7.93
C ALA A 47 15.45 -4.44 8.69
N GLY A 48 15.94 -5.51 8.05
CA GLY A 48 16.09 -6.83 8.66
C GLY A 48 14.83 -7.70 8.63
N ILE A 49 13.79 -7.31 7.90
CA ILE A 49 12.56 -8.07 7.73
C ILE A 49 12.75 -9.02 6.54
N LYS A 50 12.80 -10.33 6.80
CA LYS A 50 13.20 -11.32 5.80
C LYS A 50 12.02 -11.96 5.07
N GLU A 51 10.86 -12.08 5.71
CA GLU A 51 9.68 -12.66 5.09
C GLU A 51 8.88 -11.58 4.39
N ILE A 52 8.83 -11.64 3.06
CA ILE A 52 8.11 -10.68 2.22
C ILE A 52 7.13 -11.44 1.34
N ILE A 53 5.87 -11.06 1.40
CA ILE A 53 4.78 -11.61 0.61
C ILE A 53 4.31 -10.55 -0.38
N VAL A 54 4.32 -10.86 -1.67
CA VAL A 54 3.77 -9.98 -2.72
C VAL A 54 2.46 -10.58 -3.20
N VAL A 55 1.38 -9.84 -3.02
CA VAL A 55 0.05 -10.23 -3.51
C VAL A 55 -0.08 -9.78 -4.95
N THR A 56 -0.19 -10.73 -5.86
CA THR A 56 -0.28 -10.51 -7.31
C THR A 56 -1.68 -10.75 -7.85
N GLY A 57 -1.99 -10.21 -9.01
CA GLY A 57 -3.28 -10.39 -9.70
C GLY A 57 -3.12 -10.06 -11.17
N TYR A 58 -3.31 -8.81 -11.54
CA TYR A 58 -3.09 -8.35 -12.91
C TYR A 58 -1.64 -8.56 -13.35
N LYS A 59 -1.44 -9.27 -14.47
CA LYS A 59 -0.13 -9.61 -15.04
C LYS A 59 0.81 -10.25 -14.03
N ALA A 60 0.29 -11.19 -13.23
CA ALA A 60 1.03 -11.87 -12.15
C ALA A 60 2.35 -12.48 -12.62
N GLU A 61 2.42 -12.97 -13.87
CA GLU A 61 3.61 -13.53 -14.51
C GLU A 61 4.80 -12.56 -14.56
N ARG A 62 4.52 -11.25 -14.55
CA ARG A 62 5.57 -10.22 -14.56
C ARG A 62 6.32 -10.10 -13.24
N PHE A 63 5.80 -10.67 -12.16
CA PHE A 63 6.40 -10.64 -10.83
C PHE A 63 7.24 -11.89 -10.50
N GLU A 64 7.18 -12.95 -11.32
CA GLU A 64 7.83 -14.23 -11.04
C GLU A 64 9.33 -14.10 -10.73
N TYR A 65 10.04 -13.22 -11.44
CA TYR A 65 11.48 -12.99 -11.25
C TYR A 65 11.85 -12.51 -9.83
N LEU A 66 10.89 -11.93 -9.10
CA LEU A 66 11.13 -11.44 -7.73
C LEU A 66 11.41 -12.59 -6.75
N LYS A 67 10.92 -13.80 -7.03
CA LYS A 67 11.22 -15.01 -6.25
C LYS A 67 12.70 -15.30 -6.26
N ASP A 68 13.29 -15.37 -7.45
CA ASP A 68 14.69 -15.70 -7.62
C ASP A 68 15.61 -14.56 -7.19
N LYS A 69 15.19 -13.32 -7.43
CA LYS A 69 16.02 -12.14 -7.16
C LYS A 69 16.05 -11.76 -5.67
N TYR A 70 14.94 -11.91 -4.97
CA TYR A 70 14.78 -11.41 -3.60
C TYR A 70 14.28 -12.45 -2.59
N GLY A 71 13.93 -13.65 -3.02
CA GLY A 71 13.40 -14.69 -2.15
C GLY A 71 11.98 -14.41 -1.64
N VAL A 72 11.21 -13.54 -2.30
CA VAL A 72 9.85 -13.20 -1.88
C VAL A 72 8.87 -14.34 -2.17
N LYS A 73 7.80 -14.42 -1.40
CA LYS A 73 6.65 -15.29 -1.69
C LYS A 73 5.65 -14.53 -2.57
N LEU A 74 5.18 -15.16 -3.64
CA LEU A 74 4.07 -14.62 -4.43
C LEU A 74 2.78 -15.35 -4.07
N VAL A 75 1.74 -14.58 -3.75
CA VAL A 75 0.39 -15.09 -3.51
C VAL A 75 -0.55 -14.47 -4.54
N HIS A 76 -1.18 -15.32 -5.37
CA HIS A 76 -2.12 -14.84 -6.37
C HIS A 76 -3.48 -14.56 -5.76
N ASN A 77 -4.02 -13.37 -6.01
CA ASN A 77 -5.39 -13.02 -5.66
C ASN A 77 -6.32 -13.32 -6.86
N PRO A 78 -7.13 -14.39 -6.85
CA PRO A 78 -8.00 -14.73 -7.97
C PRO A 78 -9.18 -13.76 -8.12
N HIS A 79 -9.44 -12.94 -7.11
CA HIS A 79 -10.56 -12.01 -7.06
C HIS A 79 -10.21 -10.57 -7.47
N TYR A 80 -9.00 -10.33 -7.97
CA TYR A 80 -8.50 -8.98 -8.26
C TYR A 80 -9.34 -8.17 -9.27
N LEU A 81 -10.17 -8.83 -10.09
CA LEU A 81 -11.10 -8.20 -11.05
C LEU A 81 -12.52 -8.04 -10.50
N THR A 82 -12.88 -8.82 -9.49
CA THR A 82 -14.27 -8.91 -9.00
C THR A 82 -14.46 -8.33 -7.61
N ARG A 83 -13.36 -8.01 -6.94
CA ARG A 83 -13.37 -7.42 -5.59
C ARG A 83 -12.28 -6.36 -5.48
N ASN A 84 -12.45 -5.45 -4.52
CA ASN A 84 -11.45 -4.44 -4.21
C ASN A 84 -10.29 -5.04 -3.38
N ASN A 85 -9.38 -4.21 -2.87
CA ASN A 85 -8.14 -4.61 -2.19
C ASN A 85 -8.36 -5.39 -0.88
N ASN A 86 -9.59 -5.41 -0.31
CA ASN A 86 -9.94 -6.29 0.81
C ASN A 86 -9.67 -7.77 0.47
N SER A 87 -9.88 -8.16 -0.80
CA SER A 87 -9.57 -9.51 -1.27
C SER A 87 -8.07 -9.81 -1.25
N SER A 88 -7.21 -8.82 -1.44
CA SER A 88 -5.76 -8.98 -1.32
C SER A 88 -5.33 -9.26 0.13
N ILE A 89 -6.00 -8.66 1.11
CA ILE A 89 -5.81 -8.99 2.53
C ILE A 89 -6.33 -10.40 2.83
N TYR A 90 -7.51 -10.74 2.29
CA TYR A 90 -8.14 -12.03 2.54
C TYR A 90 -7.29 -13.23 2.08
N VAL A 91 -6.67 -13.14 0.91
CA VAL A 91 -5.83 -14.25 0.37
C VAL A 91 -4.52 -14.45 1.13
N VAL A 92 -4.09 -13.47 1.91
CA VAL A 92 -2.87 -13.54 2.74
C VAL A 92 -3.16 -13.57 4.24
N LYS A 93 -4.40 -13.77 4.64
CA LYS A 93 -4.83 -13.70 6.05
C LYS A 93 -4.00 -14.59 6.98
N ASP A 94 -3.58 -15.77 6.53
CA ASP A 94 -2.80 -16.73 7.31
C ASP A 94 -1.32 -16.29 7.51
N TYR A 95 -0.87 -15.26 6.81
CA TYR A 95 0.45 -14.65 6.97
C TYR A 95 0.43 -13.45 7.91
N LEU A 96 -0.74 -12.87 8.18
CA LEU A 96 -0.88 -11.66 8.98
C LEU A 96 -0.59 -11.92 10.45
N LYS A 97 0.41 -11.19 10.99
CA LYS A 97 0.87 -11.19 12.37
C LYS A 97 1.28 -9.76 12.76
N ASN A 98 2.49 -9.57 13.28
CA ASN A 98 3.13 -8.25 13.36
C ASN A 98 3.64 -7.87 11.96
N SER A 99 2.76 -7.32 11.13
CA SER A 99 2.97 -7.24 9.69
C SER A 99 2.92 -5.80 9.17
N TYR A 100 3.85 -5.47 8.28
CA TYR A 100 3.64 -4.32 7.39
C TYR A 100 2.68 -4.69 6.26
N ILE A 101 1.80 -3.74 5.91
CA ILE A 101 0.95 -3.84 4.71
C ILE A 101 1.20 -2.58 3.89
N CYS A 102 1.65 -2.78 2.65
CA CYS A 102 2.13 -1.71 1.80
C CYS A 102 1.41 -1.71 0.45
N SER A 103 1.03 -0.54 -0.02
CA SER A 103 0.72 -0.33 -1.44
C SER A 103 2.02 -0.42 -2.25
N SER A 104 1.99 -1.13 -3.38
CA SER A 104 3.16 -1.37 -4.22
C SER A 104 3.60 -0.17 -5.05
N ASP A 105 2.90 0.94 -4.98
CA ASP A 105 3.10 2.15 -5.77
C ASP A 105 3.70 3.33 -4.98
N ASN A 106 4.10 3.10 -3.73
CA ASN A 106 4.81 4.09 -2.92
C ASN A 106 6.31 4.09 -3.25
N TYR A 107 6.87 5.28 -3.45
CA TYR A 107 8.32 5.49 -3.55
C TYR A 107 8.80 6.25 -2.33
N PHE A 108 9.35 5.54 -1.35
CA PHE A 108 9.93 6.16 -0.15
C PHE A 108 11.35 6.66 -0.44
N ILE A 109 11.61 7.94 -0.20
CA ILE A 109 12.93 8.55 -0.36
C ILE A 109 13.89 7.99 0.70
N GLU A 110 13.46 7.98 1.95
CA GLU A 110 14.14 7.35 3.07
C GLU A 110 13.45 6.03 3.42
N ASN A 111 14.15 5.13 4.11
CA ASN A 111 13.59 3.85 4.51
C ASN A 111 12.58 4.03 5.66
N PRO A 112 11.27 3.75 5.47
CA PRO A 112 10.27 3.88 6.52
C PRO A 112 10.17 2.65 7.44
N PHE A 113 10.83 1.56 7.08
CA PHE A 113 10.69 0.27 7.76
C PHE A 113 11.61 0.17 8.96
N GLU A 114 11.08 -0.36 10.04
CA GLU A 114 11.76 -0.66 11.29
C GLU A 114 11.50 -2.12 11.67
N ASN A 115 12.47 -2.81 12.25
CA ASN A 115 12.32 -4.22 12.65
C ASN A 115 11.60 -4.38 14.00
N ASP A 116 11.52 -3.32 14.80
CA ASP A 116 10.83 -3.29 16.08
C ASP A 116 9.81 -2.16 16.11
N VAL A 117 8.53 -2.50 16.22
CA VAL A 117 7.40 -1.54 16.26
C VAL A 117 6.51 -1.87 17.45
N THR A 118 6.05 -0.87 18.17
CA THR A 118 5.33 -1.07 19.43
C THR A 118 3.82 -1.15 19.29
N GLU A 119 3.25 -0.46 18.29
CA GLU A 119 1.79 -0.32 18.11
C GLU A 119 1.42 -0.28 16.64
N SER A 120 0.19 -0.68 16.33
CA SER A 120 -0.37 -0.52 14.99
C SER A 120 -0.44 0.94 14.61
N TYR A 121 -0.02 1.28 13.39
CA TYR A 121 -0.07 2.65 12.89
C TYR A 121 -0.39 2.75 11.40
N TYR A 122 -0.94 3.89 11.01
CA TYR A 122 -1.09 4.31 9.62
C TYR A 122 -0.10 5.45 9.32
N ALA A 123 0.70 5.28 8.28
CA ALA A 123 1.61 6.31 7.78
C ALA A 123 0.85 7.46 7.14
N SER A 124 1.25 8.68 7.45
CA SER A 124 0.56 9.89 7.01
C SER A 124 1.53 10.99 6.65
N VAL A 125 1.18 11.80 5.66
CA VAL A 125 1.85 13.07 5.34
C VAL A 125 0.85 14.22 5.41
N TYR A 126 1.37 15.41 5.67
CA TYR A 126 0.54 16.62 5.69
C TYR A 126 0.43 17.22 4.29
N VAL A 127 -0.80 17.55 3.90
CA VAL A 127 -1.11 18.23 2.65
C VAL A 127 -1.71 19.59 2.98
N SER A 128 -1.10 20.66 2.44
CA SER A 128 -1.61 22.04 2.58
C SER A 128 -2.62 22.35 1.48
N GLY A 129 -3.64 23.11 1.81
CA GLY A 129 -4.73 23.47 0.90
C GLY A 129 -5.79 22.37 0.79
N ASN A 130 -6.63 22.48 -0.25
CA ASN A 130 -7.68 21.50 -0.51
C ASN A 130 -7.11 20.16 -0.99
N THR A 131 -7.70 19.08 -0.51
CA THR A 131 -7.37 17.71 -0.95
C THR A 131 -8.62 16.85 -1.02
N ASP A 132 -8.67 15.93 -1.98
CA ASP A 132 -9.71 14.91 -2.10
C ASP A 132 -9.27 13.55 -1.50
N GLU A 133 -8.09 13.53 -0.85
CA GLU A 133 -7.53 12.34 -0.22
C GLU A 133 -8.25 12.00 1.11
N TRP A 134 -7.91 10.86 1.68
CA TRP A 134 -8.45 10.37 2.94
C TRP A 134 -7.76 11.07 4.11
N CYS A 135 -8.46 12.03 4.72
CA CYS A 135 -7.95 12.88 5.80
C CYS A 135 -8.15 12.25 7.16
N ILE A 136 -7.08 12.20 7.97
CA ILE A 136 -7.04 11.59 9.30
C ILE A 136 -7.30 12.67 10.37
N TYR A 137 -8.24 12.40 11.28
CA TYR A 137 -8.45 13.13 12.51
C TYR A 137 -8.02 12.26 13.69
N GLU A 138 -7.18 12.81 14.56
CA GLU A 138 -6.58 12.08 15.68
C GLU A 138 -6.76 12.82 17.01
N GLU A 139 -6.73 12.06 18.11
CA GLU A 139 -6.65 12.55 19.47
C GLU A 139 -5.53 11.75 20.19
N ASP A 140 -4.59 12.46 20.80
CA ASP A 140 -3.42 11.88 21.48
C ASP A 140 -2.64 10.86 20.63
N GLY A 141 -2.57 11.11 19.32
CA GLY A 141 -1.91 10.24 18.34
C GLY A 141 -2.73 9.02 17.91
N TRP A 142 -3.96 8.85 18.41
CA TRP A 142 -4.88 7.78 17.99
C TRP A 142 -5.84 8.27 16.92
N ILE A 143 -5.96 7.52 15.83
CA ILE A 143 -6.91 7.82 14.76
C ILE A 143 -8.34 7.64 15.29
N LYS A 144 -9.15 8.70 15.20
CA LYS A 144 -10.54 8.72 15.66
C LYS A 144 -11.53 8.75 14.53
N LYS A 145 -11.14 9.35 13.41
CA LYS A 145 -12.01 9.51 12.26
C LYS A 145 -11.17 9.66 11.00
N VAL A 146 -11.68 9.15 9.89
CA VAL A 146 -11.16 9.39 8.55
C VAL A 146 -12.29 9.87 7.66
N VAL A 147 -12.07 10.92 6.86
CA VAL A 147 -13.02 11.45 5.88
C VAL A 147 -12.34 11.67 4.53
N VAL A 148 -13.10 11.50 3.48
CA VAL A 148 -12.63 11.84 2.13
C VAL A 148 -12.79 13.34 1.92
N GLY A 149 -11.70 13.98 1.50
CA GLY A 149 -11.64 15.43 1.28
C GLY A 149 -11.44 16.25 2.55
N GLY A 150 -10.69 17.32 2.43
CA GLY A 150 -10.40 18.23 3.53
C GLY A 150 -9.53 19.40 3.10
N VAL A 151 -9.08 20.16 4.09
CA VAL A 151 -8.18 21.31 3.92
C VAL A 151 -7.10 21.19 4.99
N ASP A 152 -5.85 21.43 4.63
CA ASP A 152 -4.72 21.45 5.57
C ASP A 152 -4.69 20.22 6.48
N SER A 153 -4.63 19.03 5.89
CA SER A 153 -4.89 17.77 6.60
C SER A 153 -3.76 16.75 6.49
N TRP A 154 -3.69 15.87 7.48
CA TRP A 154 -2.91 14.63 7.39
C TRP A 154 -3.67 13.59 6.57
N ILE A 155 -3.04 13.03 5.53
CA ILE A 155 -3.66 12.06 4.63
C ILE A 155 -3.07 10.66 4.77
N MET A 156 -3.85 9.65 4.41
CA MET A 156 -3.46 8.23 4.42
C MET A 156 -2.55 7.87 3.24
N LEU A 157 -1.42 7.19 3.50
CA LEU A 157 -0.40 6.87 2.48
C LEU A 157 -0.44 5.44 1.93
N GLY A 158 -1.33 4.57 2.42
CA GLY A 158 -1.32 3.17 2.01
C GLY A 158 -0.08 2.39 2.49
N HIS A 159 0.47 2.77 3.63
CA HIS A 159 1.55 2.09 4.34
C HIS A 159 1.19 2.00 5.81
N VAL A 160 1.06 0.78 6.33
CA VAL A 160 0.64 0.53 7.71
C VAL A 160 1.49 -0.56 8.35
N PHE A 161 1.53 -0.53 9.68
CA PHE A 161 1.97 -1.66 10.48
C PHE A 161 0.81 -2.14 11.35
N TRP A 162 0.54 -3.42 11.32
CA TRP A 162 -0.44 -4.10 12.18
C TRP A 162 0.27 -4.98 13.19
N THR A 163 -0.08 -4.83 14.46
CA THR A 163 0.30 -5.80 15.48
C THR A 163 -0.47 -7.10 15.28
N GLU A 164 0.03 -8.22 15.77
CA GLU A 164 -0.66 -9.51 15.69
C GLU A 164 -2.10 -9.43 16.21
N LYS A 165 -2.31 -8.78 17.36
CA LYS A 165 -3.65 -8.55 17.90
C LYS A 165 -4.56 -7.75 16.96
N PHE A 166 -4.04 -6.74 16.28
CA PHE A 166 -4.80 -5.98 15.29
C PHE A 166 -5.12 -6.86 14.08
N SER A 167 -4.14 -7.61 13.59
CA SER A 167 -4.29 -8.54 12.47
C SER A 167 -5.39 -9.57 12.74
N GLU A 168 -5.35 -10.23 13.90
CA GLU A 168 -6.38 -11.20 14.31
C GLU A 168 -7.78 -10.57 14.35
N ARG A 169 -7.90 -9.36 14.93
CA ARG A 169 -9.19 -8.68 15.00
C ARG A 169 -9.70 -8.28 13.62
N PHE A 170 -8.83 -7.70 12.78
CA PHE A 170 -9.20 -7.32 11.41
C PHE A 170 -9.62 -8.53 10.57
N ILE A 171 -8.87 -9.64 10.65
CA ILE A 171 -9.22 -10.89 9.94
C ILE A 171 -10.58 -11.38 10.38
N SER A 172 -10.85 -11.41 11.70
CA SER A 172 -12.17 -11.84 12.23
C SER A 172 -13.32 -11.01 11.68
N ILE A 173 -13.15 -9.69 11.56
CA ILE A 173 -14.15 -8.80 10.97
C ILE A 173 -14.28 -9.07 9.46
N LEU A 174 -13.16 -9.13 8.75
CA LEU A 174 -13.15 -9.37 7.31
C LEU A 174 -13.82 -10.69 6.94
N GLU A 175 -13.57 -11.78 7.68
CA GLU A 175 -14.20 -13.08 7.43
C GLU A 175 -15.72 -13.06 7.63
N GLN A 176 -16.22 -12.30 8.61
CA GLN A 176 -17.66 -12.14 8.85
C GLN A 176 -18.36 -11.33 7.75
N GLU A 177 -17.62 -10.45 7.09
CA GLU A 177 -18.16 -9.54 6.08
C GLU A 177 -17.83 -9.95 4.65
N TYR A 178 -16.87 -10.83 4.45
CA TYR A 178 -16.29 -11.09 3.13
C TYR A 178 -17.32 -11.47 2.08
N ASP A 179 -18.30 -12.32 2.42
CA ASP A 179 -19.31 -12.81 1.47
C ASP A 179 -20.50 -11.86 1.27
N LYS A 180 -20.56 -10.74 2.00
CA LYS A 180 -21.58 -9.72 1.79
C LYS A 180 -21.35 -9.00 0.47
N GLU A 181 -22.44 -8.73 -0.28
CA GLU A 181 -22.35 -8.08 -1.59
C GLU A 181 -21.70 -6.70 -1.51
N GLU A 182 -22.07 -5.90 -0.50
CA GLU A 182 -21.53 -4.55 -0.27
C GLU A 182 -20.03 -4.55 0.05
N THR A 183 -19.46 -5.66 0.51
CA THR A 183 -18.03 -5.76 0.84
C THR A 183 -17.15 -5.93 -0.39
N LYS A 184 -17.71 -6.37 -1.51
CA LYS A 184 -16.94 -6.58 -2.75
C LYS A 184 -16.19 -5.33 -3.20
N ASP A 185 -16.83 -4.18 -3.13
CA ASP A 185 -16.29 -2.92 -3.61
C ASP A 185 -15.54 -2.12 -2.54
N LYS A 186 -15.58 -2.57 -1.27
CA LYS A 186 -14.89 -1.87 -0.18
C LYS A 186 -13.37 -2.04 -0.29
N LEU A 187 -12.64 -0.96 -0.04
CA LEU A 187 -11.23 -1.03 0.33
C LEU A 187 -11.12 -1.64 1.73
N TRP A 188 -9.99 -2.29 2.06
CA TRP A 188 -9.75 -2.73 3.43
C TRP A 188 -9.74 -1.54 4.41
N GLU A 189 -9.32 -0.39 3.93
CA GLU A 189 -9.36 0.87 4.68
C GLU A 189 -10.81 1.28 5.02
N SER A 190 -11.77 1.03 4.13
CA SER A 190 -13.19 1.29 4.41
C SER A 190 -13.70 0.40 5.54
N ILE A 191 -13.32 -0.89 5.53
CA ILE A 191 -13.66 -1.82 6.61
C ILE A 191 -13.03 -1.37 7.93
N TYR A 192 -11.75 -0.95 7.90
CA TYR A 192 -11.08 -0.37 9.07
C TYR A 192 -11.86 0.82 9.65
N ILE A 193 -12.30 1.75 8.80
CA ILE A 193 -13.00 2.97 9.21
C ILE A 193 -14.38 2.65 9.81
N GLU A 194 -15.09 1.67 9.27
CA GLU A 194 -16.38 1.21 9.80
C GLU A 194 -16.24 0.57 11.19
N HIS A 195 -15.07 0.02 11.51
CA HIS A 195 -14.75 -0.65 12.78
C HIS A 195 -13.65 0.06 13.58
N ILE A 196 -13.50 1.36 13.42
CA ILE A 196 -12.37 2.14 13.97
C ILE A 196 -12.26 2.03 15.49
N ASP A 197 -13.37 1.91 16.20
CA ASP A 197 -13.41 1.77 17.67
C ASP A 197 -12.90 0.39 18.14
N GLU A 198 -12.97 -0.63 17.28
CA GLU A 198 -12.50 -1.98 17.56
C GLU A 198 -11.06 -2.23 17.08
N LEU A 199 -10.57 -1.36 16.21
CA LEU A 199 -9.28 -1.45 15.52
C LEU A 199 -8.41 -0.21 15.82
N PRO A 200 -7.97 -0.01 17.08
CA PRO A 200 -7.20 1.16 17.44
C PRO A 200 -5.87 1.22 16.69
N MET A 201 -5.58 2.34 16.04
CA MET A 201 -4.37 2.56 15.26
C MET A 201 -3.83 3.96 15.51
N LYS A 202 -2.52 4.11 15.62
CA LYS A 202 -1.88 5.43 15.73
C LYS A 202 -1.64 6.04 14.36
N ILE A 203 -1.58 7.36 14.31
CA ILE A 203 -1.05 8.06 13.15
C ILE A 203 0.48 8.13 13.28
N ARG A 204 1.20 7.75 12.21
CA ARG A 204 2.65 7.98 12.09
C ARG A 204 2.87 9.07 11.05
N LYS A 205 3.28 10.24 11.53
CA LYS A 205 3.45 11.45 10.73
C LYS A 205 4.84 11.48 10.10
N TYR A 206 4.90 11.57 8.78
CA TYR A 206 6.12 11.77 8.01
C TYR A 206 6.17 13.19 7.42
N LYS A 207 7.37 13.66 7.10
CA LYS A 207 7.53 14.93 6.39
C LYS A 207 7.00 14.80 4.96
N SER A 208 6.49 15.89 4.39
CA SER A 208 5.91 15.89 3.04
C SER A 208 6.89 15.54 1.93
N ASP A 209 8.19 15.71 2.13
CA ASP A 209 9.27 15.34 1.20
C ASP A 209 9.76 13.90 1.36
N PHE A 210 9.22 13.14 2.33
CA PHE A 210 9.62 11.77 2.64
C PHE A 210 9.18 10.75 1.56
N ILE A 211 8.10 11.05 0.85
CA ILE A 211 7.50 10.16 -0.14
C ILE A 211 7.32 10.90 -1.46
N PHE A 212 7.77 10.26 -2.55
CA PHE A 212 7.27 10.59 -3.88
C PHE A 212 5.91 9.94 -4.04
N GLU A 213 4.88 10.76 -3.90
CA GLU A 213 3.54 10.26 -3.83
C GLU A 213 2.95 9.90 -5.19
N LYS A 214 2.15 8.88 -5.11
CA LYS A 214 1.09 8.42 -5.98
C LYS A 214 0.24 9.53 -6.62
N ALA A 215 -0.01 10.62 -5.91
CA ALA A 215 -0.86 11.73 -6.34
C ALA A 215 -0.15 12.74 -7.26
N MET A 216 1.19 12.81 -7.26
CA MET A 216 1.93 13.72 -8.14
C MET A 216 2.06 13.22 -9.58
N LEU A 217 1.66 12.00 -9.88
CA LEU A 217 1.46 11.54 -11.25
C LEU A 217 0.02 11.88 -11.70
N SER A 218 -0.31 13.17 -11.73
CA SER A 218 -1.46 13.66 -12.47
C SER A 218 -1.30 13.31 -13.95
N ILE A 219 -2.37 13.36 -14.73
CA ILE A 219 -2.32 13.13 -16.19
C ILE A 219 -1.26 14.02 -16.86
N ALA A 220 -0.97 15.21 -16.31
CA ALA A 220 0.07 16.11 -16.78
C ALA A 220 1.49 15.57 -16.49
N ASP A 221 1.71 14.91 -15.35
CA ASP A 221 2.99 14.31 -14.99
C ASP A 221 3.25 13.01 -15.74
N VAL A 222 2.20 12.23 -16.02
CA VAL A 222 2.26 11.08 -16.92
C VAL A 222 2.63 11.53 -18.35
N SER A 223 2.08 12.64 -18.82
CA SER A 223 2.42 13.22 -20.13
C SER A 223 3.88 13.68 -20.16
N LYS A 224 4.37 14.30 -19.11
CA LYS A 224 5.76 14.75 -18.97
C LYS A 224 6.72 13.56 -18.84
N PHE A 225 6.35 12.54 -18.12
CA PHE A 225 7.08 11.27 -18.00
C PHE A 225 7.14 10.52 -19.34
N LEU A 226 6.01 10.44 -20.07
CA LEU A 226 5.97 9.85 -21.43
C LEU A 226 6.87 10.63 -22.41
N LEU A 227 6.90 11.96 -22.33
CA LEU A 227 7.78 12.78 -23.16
C LEU A 227 9.26 12.54 -22.83
N THR A 228 9.60 12.34 -21.57
CA THR A 228 10.99 12.02 -21.14
C THR A 228 11.36 10.60 -21.57
N LEU A 229 10.45 9.64 -21.44
CA LEU A 229 10.66 8.26 -21.89
C LEU A 229 10.80 8.16 -23.41
N PHE A 230 10.02 8.93 -24.18
CA PHE A 230 10.17 9.03 -25.63
C PHE A 230 11.51 9.67 -26.02
N ALA A 231 11.99 10.64 -25.25
CA ALA A 231 13.30 11.27 -25.51
C ALA A 231 14.48 10.30 -25.25
N GLU A 232 14.37 9.41 -24.25
CA GLU A 232 15.37 8.37 -23.96
C GLU A 232 15.34 7.18 -24.94
N ILE A 233 14.22 6.94 -25.63
CA ILE A 233 14.09 5.86 -26.63
C ILE A 233 14.56 6.32 -28.01
N VAL A 234 14.58 7.64 -28.26
CA VAL A 234 14.95 8.24 -29.56
C VAL A 234 16.41 8.75 -29.56
N ALA A 235 17.08 8.76 -28.42
CA ALA A 235 18.50 9.09 -28.26
C ALA A 235 19.36 7.82 -28.18
#